data_958ce0b87289dbc437803acdb12ccc4a
#
_entry.id   958ce0b87289dbc437803acdb12ccc4a
#
_cell.length_a   1.000
_cell.length_b   1.000
_cell.length_c   1.000
_cell.angle_alpha   90.00
_cell.angle_beta   90.00
_cell.angle_gamma   90.00
#
_symmetry.space_group_name_H-M   'P 1'
#
loop_
_entity.id
_entity.type
_entity.pdbx_description
1 polymer ?
#
loop_
_entity_poly.entity_id
_entity_poly.type
_entity_poly.pdbx_seq_one_letter_code
_entity_poly.pdbx_strand_id
1 'polypeptide(L)'
;MSSKNPSADEPESERPERGPTDHSYTAHKIHQNGRDIYYTTIPIDDLFPYSFVERFCENPEQGYQRRYDKRRALDIAQYLATEGESIPSNIVLSAQAIAELTYTRKSKQLNFQRVPEALAVIDGQHRLWGYHLCKLRHRVPVAIYSGLDQATEARLFLDINTKHKGVPKELLKNVK
;
A
#
# COMPACT_ATOMS: atom_id res chain seq x y z
N MET A 1 54.57 -38.08 -14.50
CA MET A 1 54.13 -36.83 -15.10
C MET A 1 52.79 -36.48 -14.46
N SER A 2 52.84 -35.65 -13.42
CA SER A 2 51.71 -35.24 -12.59
C SER A 2 51.19 -33.92 -13.11
N SER A 3 49.96 -33.86 -13.51
CA SER A 3 49.26 -32.60 -13.77
C SER A 3 48.39 -32.25 -12.58
N LYS A 4 48.79 -31.19 -11.88
CA LYS A 4 48.02 -30.55 -10.83
C LYS A 4 46.89 -29.70 -11.45
N ASN A 5 45.66 -29.96 -11.02
CA ASN A 5 44.52 -29.07 -11.21
C ASN A 5 44.57 -28.01 -10.10
N PRO A 6 44.47 -26.72 -10.38
CA PRO A 6 44.23 -25.73 -9.36
C PRO A 6 42.71 -25.57 -9.16
N SER A 7 42.25 -25.84 -7.95
CA SER A 7 40.94 -25.47 -7.45
C SER A 7 40.90 -23.94 -7.30
N ALA A 8 40.02 -23.30 -8.03
CA ALA A 8 39.66 -21.90 -7.80
C ALA A 8 38.61 -21.84 -6.67
N ASP A 9 39.06 -21.50 -5.48
CA ASP A 9 38.24 -20.96 -4.42
C ASP A 9 37.93 -19.50 -4.78
N GLU A 10 36.76 -19.26 -5.34
CA GLU A 10 36.18 -17.91 -5.35
C GLU A 10 35.57 -17.62 -3.98
N PRO A 11 35.91 -16.51 -3.34
CA PRO A 11 35.24 -16.13 -2.09
C PRO A 11 33.80 -15.77 -2.38
N GLU A 12 32.89 -16.54 -1.78
CA GLU A 12 31.48 -16.26 -1.68
C GLU A 12 31.33 -14.86 -1.07
N SER A 13 30.95 -13.88 -1.91
CA SER A 13 30.71 -12.51 -1.48
C SER A 13 29.60 -12.51 -0.43
N GLU A 14 30.00 -12.30 0.82
CA GLU A 14 29.10 -12.01 1.93
C GLU A 14 28.12 -10.89 1.51
N ARG A 15 26.90 -11.25 1.19
CA ARG A 15 25.81 -10.29 1.17
C ARG A 15 25.67 -9.78 2.61
N PRO A 16 25.77 -8.46 2.84
CA PRO A 16 25.56 -7.95 4.17
C PRO A 16 24.16 -8.39 4.63
N GLU A 17 24.11 -9.19 5.70
CA GLU A 17 22.88 -9.45 6.44
C GLU A 17 22.29 -8.10 6.81
N ARG A 18 21.22 -7.69 6.13
CA ARG A 18 20.44 -6.55 6.56
C ARG A 18 19.79 -6.98 7.87
N GLY A 19 20.40 -6.58 8.97
CA GLY A 19 19.77 -6.61 10.28
C GLY A 19 18.38 -5.95 10.22
N PRO A 20 17.50 -6.12 11.21
CA PRO A 20 16.18 -5.51 11.21
C PRO A 20 16.37 -4.00 11.08
N THR A 21 16.28 -3.49 9.85
CA THR A 21 16.29 -2.06 9.58
C THR A 21 15.02 -1.54 10.22
N ASP A 22 15.18 -0.72 11.24
CA ASP A 22 14.11 -0.03 11.96
C ASP A 22 13.42 0.94 10.99
N HIS A 23 12.50 0.39 10.19
CA HIS A 23 11.77 1.14 9.18
C HIS A 23 10.60 1.87 9.85
N SER A 24 10.94 2.99 10.46
CA SER A 24 9.95 3.88 11.03
C SER A 24 9.56 4.97 10.04
N TYR A 25 8.29 5.32 10.05
CA TYR A 25 7.73 6.37 9.18
C TYR A 25 7.21 7.51 10.04
N THR A 26 7.60 8.74 9.71
CA THR A 26 6.99 9.90 10.35
C THR A 26 5.52 9.98 9.96
N ALA A 27 4.62 9.97 10.97
CA ALA A 27 3.19 9.97 10.75
C ALA A 27 2.47 11.00 11.62
N HIS A 28 1.34 11.48 11.13
CA HIS A 28 0.41 12.29 11.86
C HIS A 28 -0.78 11.42 12.30
N LYS A 29 -0.94 11.26 13.61
CA LYS A 29 -2.09 10.56 14.18
C LYS A 29 -3.25 11.53 14.35
N ILE A 30 -4.43 11.15 13.86
CA ILE A 30 -5.69 11.78 14.20
C ILE A 30 -6.59 10.78 14.92
N HIS A 31 -7.45 11.29 15.81
CA HIS A 31 -8.51 10.50 16.43
C HIS A 31 -9.85 11.02 15.93
N GLN A 32 -10.64 10.16 15.29
CA GLN A 32 -11.92 10.54 14.71
C GLN A 32 -12.97 9.45 14.99
N ASN A 33 -14.05 9.83 15.66
CA ASN A 33 -15.17 8.92 15.98
C ASN A 33 -14.74 7.59 16.60
N GLY A 34 -13.85 7.67 17.62
CA GLY A 34 -13.36 6.48 18.33
C GLY A 34 -12.29 5.68 17.58
N ARG A 35 -11.78 6.18 16.46
CA ARG A 35 -10.78 5.49 15.62
C ARG A 35 -9.50 6.29 15.50
N ASP A 36 -8.38 5.59 15.57
CA ASP A 36 -7.06 6.15 15.31
C ASP A 36 -6.70 5.96 13.84
N ILE A 37 -6.28 7.04 13.20
CA ILE A 37 -5.87 7.07 11.79
C ILE A 37 -4.50 7.71 11.71
N TYR A 38 -3.57 7.06 11.01
CA TYR A 38 -2.21 7.52 10.82
C TYR A 38 -1.98 7.93 9.37
N TYR A 39 -1.63 9.19 9.15
CA TYR A 39 -1.30 9.73 7.83
C TYR A 39 0.21 9.78 7.67
N THR A 40 0.70 9.14 6.63
CA THR A 40 2.14 9.09 6.33
C THR A 40 2.38 8.86 4.84
N THR A 41 3.64 8.86 4.44
CA THR A 41 4.07 8.39 3.13
C THR A 41 5.03 7.22 3.29
N ILE A 42 4.80 6.14 2.54
CA ILE A 42 5.61 4.91 2.59
C ILE A 42 6.18 4.65 1.19
N PRO A 43 7.47 4.29 1.04
CA PRO A 43 7.99 3.84 -0.25
C PRO A 43 7.19 2.66 -0.79
N ILE A 44 6.91 2.62 -2.09
CA ILE A 44 6.10 1.54 -2.68
C ILE A 44 6.72 0.15 -2.42
N ASP A 45 8.04 0.05 -2.43
CA ASP A 45 8.77 -1.20 -2.19
C ASP A 45 8.62 -1.68 -0.72
N ASP A 46 8.33 -0.76 0.21
CA ASP A 46 8.07 -1.04 1.62
C ASP A 46 6.58 -1.23 1.93
N LEU A 47 5.71 -0.90 1.00
CA LEU A 47 4.26 -0.98 1.16
C LEU A 47 3.66 -2.19 0.46
N PHE A 48 3.96 -2.34 -0.82
CA PHE A 48 3.31 -3.32 -1.70
C PHE A 48 3.44 -4.77 -1.23
N PRO A 49 4.63 -5.27 -0.79
CA PRO A 49 4.80 -6.67 -0.40
C PRO A 49 4.00 -7.09 0.84
N TYR A 50 3.62 -6.13 1.67
CA TYR A 50 2.93 -6.35 2.94
C TYR A 50 1.46 -5.95 2.91
N SER A 51 1.00 -5.45 1.74
CA SER A 51 -0.40 -5.08 1.50
C SER A 51 -1.15 -6.20 0.79
N PHE A 52 -2.42 -6.38 1.14
CA PHE A 52 -3.31 -7.30 0.45
C PHE A 52 -4.69 -6.69 0.25
N VAL A 53 -5.42 -7.21 -0.72
CA VAL A 53 -6.80 -6.81 -0.99
C VAL A 53 -7.71 -7.91 -0.49
N GLU A 54 -8.42 -7.64 0.61
CA GLU A 54 -9.42 -8.56 1.11
C GLU A 54 -10.65 -8.59 0.19
N ARG A 55 -11.14 -9.79 -0.11
CA ARG A 55 -12.36 -9.95 -0.89
C ARG A 55 -13.56 -9.91 0.05
N PHE A 56 -14.06 -8.71 0.33
CA PHE A 56 -15.16 -8.48 1.27
C PHE A 56 -16.52 -9.04 0.82
N CYS A 57 -16.62 -9.80 -0.26
CA CYS A 57 -17.88 -10.33 -0.75
C CYS A 57 -17.73 -11.77 -1.23
N GLU A 58 -17.78 -12.72 -0.32
CA GLU A 58 -18.16 -14.10 -0.62
C GLU A 58 -19.65 -14.32 -0.35
N ASN A 59 -20.50 -13.47 -0.93
CA ASN A 59 -21.91 -13.80 -1.09
C ASN A 59 -22.13 -14.14 -2.57
N PRO A 60 -22.38 -15.43 -2.93
CA PRO A 60 -22.52 -15.88 -4.32
C PRO A 60 -23.65 -15.17 -5.09
N GLU A 61 -24.65 -14.61 -4.38
CA GLU A 61 -25.82 -13.96 -4.99
C GLU A 61 -25.67 -12.46 -5.25
N GLN A 62 -24.67 -11.81 -4.69
CA GLN A 62 -24.42 -10.36 -4.88
C GLN A 62 -23.06 -10.06 -5.47
N GLY A 63 -22.59 -10.84 -6.42
CA GLY A 63 -21.31 -10.77 -7.10
C GLY A 63 -20.75 -9.41 -7.45
N TYR A 64 -20.50 -8.53 -6.49
CA TYR A 64 -19.75 -7.30 -6.64
C TYR A 64 -18.29 -7.54 -6.25
N GLN A 65 -17.66 -8.50 -6.96
CA GLN A 65 -16.20 -8.57 -6.99
C GLN A 65 -15.71 -7.41 -7.82
N ARG A 66 -15.12 -6.41 -7.20
CA ARG A 66 -14.23 -5.50 -7.92
C ARG A 66 -13.00 -6.31 -8.37
N ARG A 67 -13.13 -6.96 -9.52
CA ARG A 67 -11.99 -7.61 -10.16
C ARG A 67 -10.88 -6.58 -10.33
N TYR A 68 -9.65 -6.99 -10.00
CA TYR A 68 -8.47 -6.23 -10.35
C TYR A 68 -8.52 -5.87 -11.85
N ASP A 69 -8.63 -4.59 -12.13
CA ASP A 69 -8.58 -4.05 -13.50
C ASP A 69 -7.13 -3.67 -13.81
N LYS A 70 -6.45 -4.60 -14.48
CA LYS A 70 -5.05 -4.43 -14.91
C LYS A 70 -4.87 -3.19 -15.80
N ARG A 71 -5.84 -2.90 -16.66
CA ARG A 71 -5.77 -1.75 -17.56
C ARG A 71 -5.75 -0.44 -16.77
N ARG A 72 -6.63 -0.32 -15.78
CA ARG A 72 -6.68 0.86 -14.91
C ARG A 72 -5.40 1.03 -14.09
N ALA A 73 -4.78 -0.05 -13.63
CA ALA A 73 -3.50 0.01 -12.95
C ALA A 73 -2.36 0.47 -13.87
N LEU A 74 -2.34 0.00 -15.13
CA LEU A 74 -1.38 0.45 -16.14
C LEU A 74 -1.57 1.91 -16.53
N ASP A 75 -2.81 2.38 -16.69
CA ASP A 75 -3.12 3.80 -16.96
C ASP A 75 -2.59 4.69 -15.82
N ILE A 76 -2.76 4.26 -14.56
CA ILE A 76 -2.20 4.96 -13.39
C ILE A 76 -0.67 4.94 -13.40
N ALA A 77 -0.05 3.81 -13.73
CA ALA A 77 1.41 3.72 -13.81
C ALA A 77 1.99 4.65 -14.88
N GLN A 78 1.33 4.72 -16.03
CA GLN A 78 1.70 5.64 -17.12
C GLN A 78 1.53 7.10 -16.70
N TYR A 79 0.42 7.44 -16.04
CA TYR A 79 0.17 8.78 -15.49
C TYR A 79 1.28 9.20 -14.53
N LEU A 80 1.63 8.34 -13.57
CA LEU A 80 2.72 8.58 -12.61
C LEU A 80 4.11 8.70 -13.24
N ALA A 81 4.31 8.14 -14.45
CA ALA A 81 5.56 8.25 -15.19
C ALA A 81 5.65 9.53 -16.03
N THR A 82 4.56 10.29 -16.14
CA THR A 82 4.50 11.54 -16.91
C THR A 82 5.00 12.70 -16.04
N GLU A 83 5.91 13.50 -16.58
CA GLU A 83 6.45 14.65 -15.86
C GLU A 83 5.34 15.66 -15.49
N GLY A 84 5.38 16.14 -14.24
CA GLY A 84 4.40 17.10 -13.70
C GLY A 84 3.12 16.46 -13.15
N GLU A 85 2.90 15.16 -13.37
CA GLU A 85 1.70 14.49 -12.88
C GLU A 85 1.88 13.91 -11.47
N SER A 86 0.84 13.98 -10.66
CA SER A 86 0.87 13.49 -9.28
C SER A 86 -0.49 13.00 -8.80
N ILE A 87 -0.49 12.10 -7.83
CA ILE A 87 -1.70 11.56 -7.19
C ILE A 87 -1.70 11.98 -5.71
N PRO A 88 -2.47 13.03 -5.34
CA PRO A 88 -2.48 13.54 -3.96
C PRO A 88 -3.37 12.72 -3.01
N SER A 89 -4.20 11.83 -3.53
CA SER A 89 -5.15 11.07 -2.72
C SER A 89 -4.49 9.88 -2.03
N ASN A 90 -4.82 9.69 -0.74
CA ASN A 90 -4.30 8.58 0.06
C ASN A 90 -4.84 7.23 -0.39
N ILE A 91 -4.02 6.19 -0.27
CA ILE A 91 -4.49 4.81 -0.19
C ILE A 91 -4.96 4.58 1.25
N VAL A 92 -6.15 4.01 1.41
CA VAL A 92 -6.73 3.72 2.74
C VAL A 92 -6.45 2.29 3.10
N LEU A 93 -5.80 2.09 4.25
CA LEU A 93 -5.34 0.80 4.75
C LEU A 93 -5.90 0.52 6.14
N SER A 94 -6.02 -0.74 6.47
CA SER A 94 -6.26 -1.22 7.84
C SER A 94 -5.11 -2.10 8.28
N ALA A 95 -4.47 -1.74 9.40
CA ALA A 95 -3.42 -2.56 9.98
C ALA A 95 -4.05 -3.77 10.67
N GLN A 96 -3.67 -4.96 10.22
CA GLN A 96 -4.09 -6.22 10.81
C GLN A 96 -3.35 -6.49 12.13
N ALA A 97 -3.86 -7.38 12.96
CA ALA A 97 -3.22 -7.71 14.25
C ALA A 97 -1.75 -8.14 14.08
N ILE A 98 -1.46 -8.90 13.02
CA ILE A 98 -0.10 -9.38 12.70
C ILE A 98 0.86 -8.24 12.35
N ALA A 99 0.35 -7.05 11.98
CA ALA A 99 1.18 -5.89 11.70
C ALA A 99 1.81 -5.31 12.98
N GLU A 100 1.29 -5.64 14.17
CA GLU A 100 1.77 -5.11 15.45
C GLU A 100 2.08 -3.60 15.38
N LEU A 101 1.16 -2.85 14.77
CA LEU A 101 1.34 -1.43 14.49
C LEU A 101 1.55 -0.64 15.78
N THR A 102 2.65 0.09 15.86
CA THR A 102 3.00 0.93 17.01
C THR A 102 3.22 2.38 16.59
N TYR A 103 2.88 3.31 17.48
CA TYR A 103 3.08 4.74 17.26
C TYR A 103 3.66 5.42 18.47
N THR A 104 4.81 6.07 18.31
CA THR A 104 5.46 6.87 19.36
C THR A 104 5.08 8.33 19.19
N ARG A 105 4.20 8.83 20.05
CA ARG A 105 3.65 10.20 19.98
C ARG A 105 4.72 11.29 20.02
N LYS A 106 5.76 11.12 20.85
CA LYS A 106 6.82 12.12 21.05
C LYS A 106 7.64 12.33 19.77
N SER A 107 8.04 11.26 19.12
CA SER A 107 8.85 11.28 17.89
C SER A 107 8.00 11.24 16.62
N LYS A 108 6.67 11.05 16.72
CA LYS A 108 5.75 10.86 15.60
C LYS A 108 6.15 9.68 14.69
N GLN A 109 6.76 8.65 15.26
CA GLN A 109 7.22 7.48 14.51
C GLN A 109 6.16 6.39 14.54
N LEU A 110 5.80 5.91 13.35
CA LEU A 110 4.92 4.79 13.10
C LEU A 110 5.76 3.61 12.62
N ASN A 111 5.57 2.44 13.25
CA ASN A 111 6.24 1.20 12.89
C ASN A 111 5.20 0.11 12.72
N PHE A 112 5.47 -0.85 11.85
CA PHE A 112 4.69 -2.07 11.72
C PHE A 112 5.57 -3.24 11.28
N GLN A 113 5.16 -4.46 11.63
CA GLN A 113 5.83 -5.68 11.21
C GLN A 113 5.67 -5.89 9.71
N ARG A 114 6.80 -6.13 9.03
CA ARG A 114 6.86 -6.38 7.58
C ARG A 114 6.63 -7.85 7.28
N VAL A 115 5.41 -8.27 7.49
CA VAL A 115 4.96 -9.64 7.21
C VAL A 115 3.88 -9.61 6.12
N PRO A 116 3.74 -10.68 5.34
CA PRO A 116 2.63 -10.78 4.40
C PRO A 116 1.28 -10.52 5.08
N GLU A 117 0.38 -9.85 4.37
CA GLU A 117 -0.98 -9.56 4.88
C GLU A 117 -1.03 -8.64 6.11
N ALA A 118 0.03 -7.85 6.37
CA ALA A 118 0.04 -6.89 7.48
C ALA A 118 -0.96 -5.73 7.28
N LEU A 119 -1.22 -5.32 6.03
CA LEU A 119 -2.02 -4.14 5.68
C LEU A 119 -3.13 -4.50 4.69
N ALA A 120 -4.38 -4.52 5.15
CA ALA A 120 -5.55 -4.69 4.28
C ALA A 120 -5.86 -3.40 3.52
N VAL A 121 -6.05 -3.47 2.21
CA VAL A 121 -6.40 -2.32 1.37
C VAL A 121 -7.91 -2.10 1.39
N ILE A 122 -8.36 -1.03 2.02
CA ILE A 122 -9.77 -0.63 2.07
C ILE A 122 -10.15 0.16 0.80
N ASP A 123 -9.32 1.14 0.41
CA ASP A 123 -9.50 1.86 -0.85
C ASP A 123 -8.17 2.13 -1.53
N GLY A 124 -8.19 2.20 -2.87
CA GLY A 124 -7.03 2.56 -3.67
C GLY A 124 -6.24 1.37 -4.21
N GLN A 125 -6.81 0.16 -4.31
CA GLN A 125 -6.12 -1.01 -4.86
C GLN A 125 -5.49 -0.74 -6.24
N HIS A 126 -6.19 -0.07 -7.16
CA HIS A 126 -5.63 0.25 -8.49
C HIS A 126 -4.49 1.26 -8.42
N ARG A 127 -4.54 2.19 -7.46
CA ARG A 127 -3.44 3.14 -7.19
C ARG A 127 -2.21 2.40 -6.65
N LEU A 128 -2.40 1.49 -5.69
CA LEU A 128 -1.32 0.66 -5.14
C LEU A 128 -0.61 -0.13 -6.24
N TRP A 129 -1.38 -0.80 -7.11
CA TRP A 129 -0.84 -1.51 -8.26
C TRP A 129 -0.19 -0.58 -9.28
N GLY A 130 -0.77 0.60 -9.54
CA GLY A 130 -0.20 1.61 -10.42
C GLY A 130 1.17 2.10 -9.95
N TYR A 131 1.30 2.41 -8.67
CA TYR A 131 2.59 2.75 -8.06
C TYR A 131 3.61 1.62 -8.17
N HIS A 132 3.18 0.36 -7.94
CA HIS A 132 4.06 -0.81 -8.04
C HIS A 132 4.53 -1.06 -9.49
N LEU A 133 3.65 -0.88 -10.46
CA LEU A 133 3.96 -1.06 -11.89
C LEU A 133 4.75 0.12 -12.49
N CYS A 134 4.71 1.29 -11.85
CA CYS A 134 5.49 2.43 -12.25
C CYS A 134 6.98 2.16 -12.01
N LYS A 135 7.83 2.44 -13.01
CA LYS A 135 9.29 2.26 -12.91
C LYS A 135 9.96 3.27 -11.98
N LEU A 136 9.30 4.38 -11.70
CA LEU A 136 9.80 5.39 -10.77
C LEU A 136 9.48 4.98 -9.34
N ARG A 137 10.46 5.14 -8.45
CA ARG A 137 10.29 4.82 -7.02
C ARG A 137 9.60 5.98 -6.32
N HIS A 138 8.31 5.83 -6.11
CA HIS A 138 7.48 6.81 -5.42
C HIS A 138 7.32 6.49 -3.94
N ARG A 139 7.12 7.54 -3.14
CA ARG A 139 6.51 7.44 -1.82
C ARG A 139 5.00 7.58 -1.99
N VAL A 140 4.26 6.65 -1.40
CA VAL A 140 2.80 6.55 -1.53
C VAL A 140 2.15 7.20 -0.32
N PRO A 141 1.25 8.19 -0.50
CA PRO A 141 0.47 8.73 0.59
C PRO A 141 -0.55 7.69 1.07
N VAL A 142 -0.57 7.45 2.37
CA VAL A 142 -1.44 6.45 2.99
C VAL A 142 -2.16 7.00 4.22
N ALA A 143 -3.36 6.50 4.46
CA ALA A 143 -4.12 6.66 5.70
C ALA A 143 -4.33 5.26 6.29
N ILE A 144 -3.72 4.98 7.43
CA ILE A 144 -3.73 3.65 8.06
C ILE A 144 -4.63 3.70 9.29
N TYR A 145 -5.69 2.91 9.28
CA TYR A 145 -6.52 2.65 10.46
C TYR A 145 -5.87 1.56 11.32
N SER A 146 -6.03 1.67 12.64
CA SER A 146 -5.62 0.62 13.59
C SER A 146 -6.81 0.10 14.37
N GLY A 147 -6.79 -1.22 14.67
CA GLY A 147 -7.77 -1.83 15.56
C GLY A 147 -9.18 -1.95 14.98
N LEU A 148 -9.32 -1.98 13.65
CA LEU A 148 -10.60 -2.28 13.02
C LEU A 148 -10.87 -3.79 13.09
N ASP A 149 -12.14 -4.15 13.33
CA ASP A 149 -12.63 -5.50 13.07
C ASP A 149 -13.07 -5.66 11.61
N GLN A 150 -13.19 -6.90 11.15
CA GLN A 150 -13.55 -7.23 9.77
C GLN A 150 -14.88 -6.60 9.33
N ALA A 151 -15.88 -6.57 10.22
CA ALA A 151 -17.19 -5.98 9.92
C ALA A 151 -17.08 -4.46 9.68
N THR A 152 -16.25 -3.80 10.48
CA THR A 152 -15.97 -2.36 10.34
C THR A 152 -15.17 -2.06 9.07
N GLU A 153 -14.20 -2.90 8.71
CA GLU A 153 -13.45 -2.79 7.46
C GLU A 153 -14.37 -2.90 6.25
N ALA A 154 -15.23 -3.93 6.22
CA ALA A 154 -16.22 -4.12 5.16
C ALA A 154 -17.17 -2.92 5.04
N ARG A 155 -17.66 -2.39 6.17
CA ARG A 155 -18.52 -1.21 6.19
C ARG A 155 -17.79 0.03 5.66
N LEU A 156 -16.56 0.25 6.08
CA LEU A 156 -15.75 1.38 5.62
C LEU A 156 -15.49 1.30 4.12
N PHE A 157 -15.18 0.09 3.62
CA PHE A 157 -15.05 -0.17 2.19
C PHE A 157 -16.31 0.21 1.41
N LEU A 158 -17.49 -0.22 1.87
CA LEU A 158 -18.77 0.12 1.24
C LEU A 158 -19.02 1.62 1.28
N ASP A 159 -18.84 2.26 2.43
CA ASP A 159 -19.08 3.70 2.62
C ASP A 159 -18.22 4.55 1.69
N ILE A 160 -16.93 4.25 1.56
CA ILE A 160 -16.02 4.98 0.68
C ILE A 160 -16.42 4.78 -0.79
N ASN A 161 -16.73 3.54 -1.18
CA ASN A 161 -16.99 3.22 -2.59
C ASN A 161 -18.39 3.64 -3.07
N THR A 162 -19.38 3.73 -2.18
CA THR A 162 -20.76 4.11 -2.56
C THR A 162 -21.00 5.61 -2.53
N LYS A 163 -20.31 6.35 -1.68
CA LYS A 163 -20.50 7.80 -1.53
C LYS A 163 -19.74 8.63 -2.57
N HIS A 164 -18.75 8.08 -3.24
CA HIS A 164 -18.05 8.75 -4.34
C HIS A 164 -18.88 8.69 -5.63
N LYS A 165 -19.83 9.63 -5.80
CA LYS A 165 -20.44 9.89 -7.10
C LYS A 165 -19.36 10.48 -8.01
N GLY A 166 -19.10 9.84 -9.16
CA GLY A 166 -18.16 10.37 -10.15
C GLY A 166 -18.58 11.79 -10.60
N VAL A 167 -17.60 12.61 -10.96
CA VAL A 167 -17.84 13.93 -11.56
C VAL A 167 -18.69 13.74 -12.81
N PRO A 168 -19.85 14.43 -12.95
CA PRO A 168 -20.68 14.35 -14.13
C PRO A 168 -19.86 14.66 -15.39
N LYS A 169 -20.02 13.84 -16.44
CA LYS A 169 -19.29 14.00 -17.72
C LYS A 169 -19.44 15.39 -18.34
N GLU A 170 -20.52 16.08 -18.04
CA GLU A 170 -20.81 17.45 -18.49
C GLU A 170 -19.82 18.48 -17.93
N LEU A 171 -19.37 18.30 -16.68
CA LEU A 171 -18.38 19.19 -16.07
C LEU A 171 -16.98 18.98 -16.64
N LEU A 172 -16.67 17.77 -17.13
CA LEU A 172 -15.36 17.47 -17.74
C LEU A 172 -15.18 18.12 -19.12
N LYS A 173 -16.28 18.56 -19.80
CA LYS A 173 -16.21 19.23 -21.10
C LYS A 173 -15.76 20.69 -21.02
N ASN A 174 -15.81 21.30 -19.85
CA ASN A 174 -15.53 22.73 -19.63
C ASN A 174 -14.12 23.00 -19.08
N VAL A 175 -13.33 21.96 -18.87
CA VAL A 175 -11.91 22.07 -18.46
C VAL A 175 -11.07 21.93 -19.72
N LYS A 176 -10.72 23.06 -20.34
CA LYS A 176 -9.72 23.17 -21.41
C LYS A 176 -8.45 23.72 -20.82
#